data_4783fdd6b7acb9bc3789edd62a3333ac
#
_entry.id   4783fdd6b7acb9bc3789edd62a3333ac
#
_cell.length_a   1.000
_cell.length_b   1.000
_cell.length_c   1.000
_cell.angle_alpha   90.00
_cell.angle_beta   90.00
_cell.angle_gamma   90.00
#
_symmetry.space_group_name_H-M   'P 1'
#
loop_
_entity.id
_entity.type
_entity.pdbx_description
1 polymer ?
#
loop_
_entity_poly.entity_id
_entity_poly.type
_entity_poly.pdbx_seq_one_letter_code
_entity_poly.pdbx_strand_id
1 'polypeptide(L)'
;MPLRRILVALSLVALPLLAALGCSADPYAPKALYPVVADSIRVLALNGTSPEAKSAVRLLFAESTVPDYSQGFDFALDIDANGKVILMPRSKIVTCTSTCQLGVKVIPHDSVEFDKLYDAPKSGYTYDSVTTIPVGATIAFVTKDVFCQPSNISTYDLYAKMVVDSVHLADRAIFARIVADPNCGFRGLVPDLVPRH
;
A
#
# COMPACT_ATOMS: atom_id res chain seq x y z
N MET A 1 -50.41 -45.63 -0.95
CA MET A 1 -49.91 -44.34 -0.40
C MET A 1 -48.38 -44.25 -0.19
N PRO A 2 -47.49 -45.07 -0.73
CA PRO A 2 -46.04 -44.91 -0.56
C PRO A 2 -45.39 -43.96 -1.60
N LEU A 3 -45.97 -43.82 -2.78
CA LEU A 3 -45.35 -43.04 -3.90
C LEU A 3 -45.17 -41.55 -3.61
N ARG A 4 -46.07 -40.94 -2.83
CA ARG A 4 -46.06 -39.51 -2.50
C ARG A 4 -44.94 -39.15 -1.51
N ARG A 5 -44.46 -40.08 -0.67
CA ARG A 5 -43.36 -39.87 0.27
C ARG A 5 -41.98 -39.95 -0.38
N ILE A 6 -41.87 -40.72 -1.48
CA ILE A 6 -40.62 -40.86 -2.23
C ILE A 6 -40.33 -39.60 -3.04
N LEU A 7 -41.37 -38.96 -3.64
CA LEU A 7 -41.21 -37.69 -4.39
C LEU A 7 -40.80 -36.50 -3.53
N VAL A 8 -41.25 -36.43 -2.27
CA VAL A 8 -40.87 -35.35 -1.35
C VAL A 8 -39.43 -35.54 -0.86
N ALA A 9 -38.95 -36.76 -0.71
CA ALA A 9 -37.60 -37.03 -0.29
C ALA A 9 -36.56 -36.72 -1.41
N LEU A 10 -36.91 -36.96 -2.69
CA LEU A 10 -36.04 -36.61 -3.80
C LEU A 10 -35.90 -35.08 -4.02
N SER A 11 -36.96 -34.30 -3.78
CA SER A 11 -36.90 -32.86 -3.93
C SER A 11 -36.09 -32.16 -2.82
N LEU A 12 -36.00 -32.75 -1.61
CA LEU A 12 -35.20 -32.20 -0.53
C LEU A 12 -33.67 -32.43 -0.69
N VAL A 13 -33.27 -33.45 -1.46
CA VAL A 13 -31.85 -33.74 -1.71
C VAL A 13 -31.31 -32.96 -2.91
N ALA A 14 -32.16 -32.58 -3.86
CA ALA A 14 -31.77 -31.81 -5.05
C ALA A 14 -31.48 -30.33 -4.76
N LEU A 15 -32.11 -29.74 -3.72
CA LEU A 15 -31.94 -28.32 -3.39
C LEU A 15 -30.51 -27.94 -2.89
N PRO A 16 -29.84 -28.72 -2.06
CA PRO A 16 -28.47 -28.39 -1.61
C PRO A 16 -27.40 -28.60 -2.71
N LEU A 17 -27.64 -29.44 -3.71
CA LEU A 17 -26.68 -29.63 -4.81
C LEU A 17 -26.64 -28.44 -5.79
N LEU A 18 -27.73 -27.72 -5.95
CA LEU A 18 -27.77 -26.51 -6.80
C LEU A 18 -27.08 -25.30 -6.16
N ALA A 19 -27.02 -25.25 -4.84
CA ALA A 19 -26.33 -24.17 -4.11
C ALA A 19 -24.81 -24.27 -4.16
N ALA A 20 -24.25 -25.43 -4.50
CA ALA A 20 -22.79 -25.65 -4.58
C ALA A 20 -22.17 -25.23 -5.93
N LEU A 21 -22.98 -24.88 -6.93
CA LEU A 21 -22.49 -24.52 -8.27
C LEU A 21 -22.36 -22.99 -8.48
N GLY A 22 -22.55 -22.19 -7.44
CA GLY A 22 -22.70 -20.74 -7.54
C GLY A 22 -21.46 -19.89 -7.29
N CYS A 23 -20.29 -20.44 -7.01
CA CYS A 23 -19.05 -19.64 -6.89
C CYS A 23 -18.17 -19.83 -8.12
N SER A 24 -18.58 -19.30 -9.27
CA SER A 24 -17.63 -19.05 -10.34
C SER A 24 -16.80 -17.84 -9.94
N ALA A 25 -15.48 -18.05 -9.71
CA ALA A 25 -14.56 -16.94 -9.54
C ALA A 25 -14.71 -16.01 -10.75
N ASP A 26 -14.85 -14.71 -10.49
CA ASP A 26 -14.94 -13.72 -11.56
C ASP A 26 -13.68 -13.84 -12.45
N PRO A 27 -13.79 -14.21 -13.73
CA PRO A 27 -12.63 -14.37 -14.61
C PRO A 27 -11.90 -13.04 -14.86
N TYR A 28 -12.53 -11.90 -14.54
CA TYR A 28 -11.97 -10.55 -14.67
C TYR A 28 -11.43 -10.03 -13.34
N ALA A 29 -11.55 -10.78 -12.24
CA ALA A 29 -10.96 -10.36 -10.97
C ALA A 29 -9.43 -10.22 -11.09
N PRO A 30 -8.84 -9.16 -10.53
CA PRO A 30 -7.40 -9.02 -10.50
C PRO A 30 -6.75 -10.26 -9.85
N LYS A 31 -5.63 -10.70 -10.41
CA LYS A 31 -4.84 -11.81 -9.85
C LYS A 31 -3.53 -11.26 -9.31
N ALA A 32 -3.19 -11.61 -8.08
CA ALA A 32 -1.86 -11.36 -7.57
C ALA A 32 -0.88 -12.31 -8.28
N LEU A 33 0.21 -11.74 -8.78
CA LEU A 33 1.24 -12.46 -9.54
C LEU A 33 2.60 -12.42 -8.86
N TYR A 34 2.83 -11.41 -8.02
CA TYR A 34 4.13 -11.11 -7.46
C TYR A 34 4.10 -11.24 -5.93
N PRO A 35 5.21 -11.67 -5.30
CA PRO A 35 5.33 -11.59 -3.86
C PRO A 35 5.37 -10.13 -3.39
N VAL A 36 4.92 -9.90 -2.17
CA VAL A 36 5.04 -8.61 -1.48
C VAL A 36 6.51 -8.30 -1.25
N VAL A 37 6.93 -7.10 -1.61
CA VAL A 37 8.32 -6.64 -1.51
C VAL A 37 8.56 -5.97 -0.17
N ALA A 38 9.70 -6.26 0.47
CA ALA A 38 10.13 -5.61 1.70
C ALA A 38 11.58 -5.16 1.57
N ASP A 39 11.91 -3.98 2.10
CA ASP A 39 13.27 -3.47 2.15
C ASP A 39 13.50 -2.57 3.37
N SER A 40 14.79 -2.38 3.70
CA SER A 40 15.27 -1.37 4.65
C SER A 40 15.95 -0.25 3.88
N ILE A 41 15.36 0.92 3.91
CA ILE A 41 15.78 2.06 3.10
C ILE A 41 16.46 3.13 3.95
N ARG A 42 17.45 3.79 3.36
CA ARG A 42 18.01 5.04 3.84
C ARG A 42 17.52 6.16 2.92
N VAL A 43 16.87 7.14 3.50
CA VAL A 43 16.36 8.33 2.80
C VAL A 43 17.06 9.55 3.37
N LEU A 44 17.58 10.45 2.53
CA LEU A 44 18.11 11.73 2.97
C LEU A 44 17.00 12.78 3.03
N ALA A 45 17.08 13.73 3.95
CA ALA A 45 16.09 14.81 4.01
C ALA A 45 16.07 15.61 2.71
N LEU A 46 14.89 16.02 2.26
CA LEU A 46 14.73 16.77 1.00
C LEU A 46 15.45 18.12 1.04
N ASN A 47 15.35 18.82 2.17
CA ASN A 47 16.03 20.10 2.35
C ASN A 47 17.36 19.92 3.08
N GLY A 48 18.37 20.74 2.73
CA GLY A 48 19.67 20.72 3.38
C GLY A 48 20.58 19.54 2.99
N THR A 49 20.22 18.80 1.93
CA THR A 49 21.07 17.77 1.31
C THR A 49 21.25 18.10 -0.19
N SER A 50 22.07 17.31 -0.89
CA SER A 50 22.29 17.49 -2.33
C SER A 50 20.97 17.28 -3.11
N PRO A 51 20.69 18.03 -4.17
CA PRO A 51 19.56 17.79 -5.07
C PRO A 51 19.55 16.37 -5.69
N GLU A 52 20.73 15.74 -5.78
CA GLU A 52 20.88 14.37 -6.29
C GLU A 52 20.72 13.31 -5.19
N ALA A 53 20.43 13.76 -3.97
CA ALA A 53 20.23 12.83 -2.86
C ALA A 53 18.94 12.01 -3.03
N LYS A 54 18.97 10.75 -2.60
CA LYS A 54 17.78 9.91 -2.53
C LYS A 54 16.89 10.37 -1.36
N SER A 55 16.08 11.39 -1.59
CA SER A 55 15.17 11.98 -0.59
C SER A 55 13.70 11.64 -0.83
N ALA A 56 13.40 10.85 -1.86
CA ALA A 56 12.07 10.38 -2.18
C ALA A 56 11.95 8.85 -2.05
N VAL A 57 10.71 8.38 -2.04
CA VAL A 57 10.36 6.96 -1.95
C VAL A 57 9.42 6.60 -3.09
N ARG A 58 9.68 5.44 -3.69
CA ARG A 58 8.82 4.79 -4.67
C ARG A 58 8.21 3.54 -4.04
N LEU A 59 6.91 3.58 -3.79
CA LEU A 59 6.21 2.52 -3.06
C LEU A 59 6.21 1.20 -3.83
N LEU A 60 5.94 1.23 -5.14
CA LEU A 60 5.87 0.03 -5.98
C LEU A 60 7.10 -0.89 -5.85
N PHE A 61 8.27 -0.30 -5.65
CA PHE A 61 9.55 -1.03 -5.57
C PHE A 61 10.12 -1.07 -4.15
N ALA A 62 9.43 -0.50 -3.16
CA ALA A 62 9.91 -0.37 -1.78
C ALA A 62 11.32 0.25 -1.69
N GLU A 63 11.62 1.29 -2.48
CA GLU A 63 12.97 1.84 -2.61
C GLU A 63 13.04 3.35 -2.37
N SER A 64 14.24 3.83 -1.99
CA SER A 64 14.55 5.26 -1.99
C SER A 64 15.08 5.70 -3.36
N THR A 65 14.65 6.88 -3.83
CA THR A 65 15.01 7.45 -5.13
C THR A 65 15.28 8.94 -5.04
N VAL A 66 15.88 9.51 -6.08
CA VAL A 66 15.99 10.96 -6.24
C VAL A 66 14.59 11.52 -6.60
N PRO A 67 14.17 12.67 -6.04
CA PRO A 67 12.90 13.31 -6.37
C PRO A 67 12.96 13.96 -7.74
N ASP A 68 13.10 13.16 -8.80
CA ASP A 68 13.16 13.62 -10.18
C ASP A 68 11.76 13.63 -10.80
N TYR A 69 11.49 14.69 -11.59
CA TYR A 69 10.23 14.84 -12.34
C TYR A 69 10.01 13.72 -13.38
N SER A 70 11.09 13.22 -13.97
CA SER A 70 11.05 12.18 -15.01
C SER A 70 10.89 10.77 -14.44
N GLN A 71 11.33 10.57 -13.19
CA GLN A 71 11.22 9.29 -12.50
C GLN A 71 10.06 9.35 -11.50
N GLY A 72 9.13 8.41 -11.60
CA GLY A 72 8.00 8.36 -10.67
C GLY A 72 8.47 8.16 -9.23
N PHE A 73 7.98 8.98 -8.31
CA PHE A 73 8.08 8.76 -6.87
C PHE A 73 6.72 9.09 -6.23
N ASP A 74 6.44 8.56 -5.05
CA ASP A 74 5.16 8.77 -4.38
C ASP A 74 5.22 9.91 -3.38
N PHE A 75 6.29 10.00 -2.60
CA PHE A 75 6.52 11.06 -1.62
C PHE A 75 8.01 11.28 -1.37
N ALA A 76 8.35 12.43 -0.79
CA ALA A 76 9.67 12.67 -0.23
C ALA A 76 9.60 12.78 1.30
N LEU A 77 10.74 12.55 1.94
CA LEU A 77 10.91 12.75 3.38
C LEU A 77 11.80 13.96 3.64
N ASP A 78 11.49 14.68 4.70
CA ASP A 78 12.31 15.77 5.21
C ASP A 78 12.42 15.70 6.73
N ILE A 79 13.32 16.52 7.29
CA ILE A 79 13.50 16.68 8.74
C ILE A 79 13.28 18.15 9.06
N ASP A 80 12.28 18.46 9.87
CA ASP A 80 11.98 19.83 10.29
C ASP A 80 13.02 20.41 11.27
N ALA A 81 12.85 21.67 11.63
CA ALA A 81 13.75 22.36 12.57
C ALA A 81 13.76 21.74 13.98
N ASN A 82 12.75 20.95 14.32
CA ASN A 82 12.63 20.24 15.61
C ASN A 82 13.12 18.79 15.54
N GLY A 83 13.69 18.37 14.42
CA GLY A 83 14.15 16.99 14.21
C GLY A 83 13.05 15.98 13.90
N LYS A 84 11.82 16.42 13.59
CA LYS A 84 10.71 15.54 13.26
C LYS A 84 10.72 15.19 11.77
N VAL A 85 10.38 13.96 11.45
CA VAL A 85 10.23 13.52 10.06
C VAL A 85 8.94 14.06 9.48
N ILE A 86 9.06 14.68 8.32
CA ILE A 86 7.95 15.22 7.53
C ILE A 86 7.84 14.44 6.24
N LEU A 87 6.65 13.92 5.96
CA LEU A 87 6.29 13.32 4.69
C LEU A 87 5.62 14.35 3.79
N MET A 88 6.14 14.52 2.60
CA MET A 88 5.61 15.41 1.57
C MET A 88 5.17 14.59 0.36
N PRO A 89 3.86 14.46 0.09
CA PRO A 89 3.34 13.82 -1.11
C PRO A 89 3.93 14.47 -2.37
N ARG A 90 4.10 13.67 -3.43
CA ARG A 90 4.61 14.15 -4.72
C ARG A 90 3.83 15.37 -5.22
N SER A 91 2.52 15.42 -5.04
CA SER A 91 1.64 16.54 -5.41
C SER A 91 2.00 17.86 -4.73
N LYS A 92 2.78 17.85 -3.64
CA LYS A 92 3.29 19.06 -2.96
C LYS A 92 4.67 19.51 -3.43
N ILE A 93 5.33 18.68 -4.22
CA ILE A 93 6.72 18.92 -4.68
C ILE A 93 6.73 19.26 -6.17
N VAL A 94 5.88 18.57 -6.95
CA VAL A 94 5.81 18.73 -8.39
C VAL A 94 4.37 18.93 -8.84
N THR A 95 4.18 19.57 -10.01
CA THR A 95 2.85 19.64 -10.62
C THR A 95 2.46 18.25 -11.11
N CYS A 96 1.40 17.69 -10.53
CA CYS A 96 0.91 16.38 -10.84
C CYS A 96 -0.40 16.38 -11.60
N THR A 97 -0.57 15.37 -12.44
CA THR A 97 -1.88 14.97 -12.98
C THR A 97 -2.60 14.06 -11.97
N SER A 98 -3.79 13.60 -12.31
CA SER A 98 -4.66 12.77 -11.45
C SER A 98 -4.03 11.46 -10.91
N THR A 99 -2.87 11.06 -11.44
CA THR A 99 -2.18 9.80 -11.06
C THR A 99 -1.23 9.94 -9.86
N CYS A 100 -1.05 11.14 -9.32
CA CYS A 100 -0.12 11.40 -8.21
C CYS A 100 -0.79 11.45 -6.83
N GLN A 101 -1.95 10.90 -6.65
CA GLN A 101 -2.69 10.98 -5.40
C GLN A 101 -2.15 9.95 -4.38
N LEU A 102 -1.68 10.44 -3.24
CA LEU A 102 -1.17 9.62 -2.14
C LEU A 102 -2.07 9.75 -0.91
N GLY A 103 -2.63 8.64 -0.48
CA GLY A 103 -3.30 8.51 0.82
C GLY A 103 -2.32 8.03 1.89
N VAL A 104 -2.30 8.71 3.02
CA VAL A 104 -1.44 8.38 4.16
C VAL A 104 -2.31 8.15 5.39
N LYS A 105 -2.05 7.07 6.12
CA LYS A 105 -2.67 6.78 7.41
C LYS A 105 -1.60 6.45 8.43
N VAL A 106 -1.39 7.35 9.37
CA VAL A 106 -0.56 7.09 10.55
C VAL A 106 -1.35 6.23 11.53
N ILE A 107 -0.82 5.08 11.89
CA ILE A 107 -1.41 4.15 12.84
C ILE A 107 -0.72 4.38 14.18
N PRO A 108 -1.46 4.68 15.26
CA PRO A 108 -0.87 4.85 16.59
C PRO A 108 -0.07 3.59 16.99
N HIS A 109 1.09 3.81 17.61
CA HIS A 109 2.01 2.73 18.01
C HIS A 109 1.34 1.65 18.88
N ASP A 110 0.39 2.06 19.72
CA ASP A 110 -0.33 1.16 20.63
C ASP A 110 -1.44 0.34 19.93
N SER A 111 -1.76 0.67 18.68
CA SER A 111 -2.86 0.03 17.95
C SER A 111 -2.40 -1.19 17.17
N VAL A 112 -1.38 -1.03 16.30
CA VAL A 112 -0.82 -2.12 15.48
C VAL A 112 0.67 -1.86 15.22
N GLU A 113 1.50 -2.79 15.63
CA GLU A 113 2.93 -2.79 15.30
C GLU A 113 3.15 -3.06 13.80
N PHE A 114 4.27 -2.55 13.26
CA PHE A 114 4.63 -2.70 11.86
C PHE A 114 4.57 -4.16 11.38
N ASP A 115 5.15 -5.08 12.15
CA ASP A 115 5.22 -6.50 11.78
C ASP A 115 3.87 -7.23 11.91
N LYS A 116 2.91 -6.63 12.62
CA LYS A 116 1.55 -7.17 12.82
C LYS A 116 0.50 -6.58 11.87
N LEU A 117 0.84 -5.58 11.07
CA LEU A 117 -0.05 -5.05 10.05
C LEU A 117 0.02 -5.93 8.80
N TYR A 118 -0.77 -6.99 8.75
CA TYR A 118 -0.79 -7.95 7.64
C TYR A 118 -1.56 -7.47 6.42
N ASP A 119 -2.55 -6.59 6.62
CA ASP A 119 -3.37 -6.01 5.56
C ASP A 119 -3.45 -4.50 5.70
N ALA A 120 -3.32 -3.78 4.59
CA ALA A 120 -3.53 -2.35 4.56
C ALA A 120 -4.98 -2.00 4.97
N PRO A 121 -5.22 -0.94 5.76
CA PRO A 121 -6.56 -0.49 6.12
C PRO A 121 -7.42 -0.20 4.88
N LYS A 122 -8.72 -0.46 4.96
CA LYS A 122 -9.67 -0.17 3.87
C LYS A 122 -9.98 1.33 3.73
N SER A 123 -9.81 2.10 4.80
CA SER A 123 -10.23 3.50 4.86
C SER A 123 -9.48 4.28 5.95
N GLY A 124 -9.76 5.58 6.04
CA GLY A 124 -9.17 6.46 7.04
C GLY A 124 -7.85 7.06 6.59
N TYR A 125 -7.61 7.11 5.28
CA TYR A 125 -6.46 7.79 4.70
C TYR A 125 -6.74 9.29 4.54
N THR A 126 -5.71 10.10 4.81
CA THR A 126 -5.68 11.52 4.45
C THR A 126 -4.88 11.65 3.17
N TYR A 127 -5.44 12.32 2.17
CA TYR A 127 -4.85 12.41 0.83
C TYR A 127 -4.09 13.73 0.64
N ASP A 128 -2.95 13.63 -0.02
CA ASP A 128 -2.15 14.76 -0.50
C ASP A 128 -1.81 15.82 0.56
N SER A 129 -1.70 15.39 1.81
CA SER A 129 -1.37 16.24 2.95
C SER A 129 0.06 16.01 3.42
N VAL A 130 0.76 17.12 3.70
CA VAL A 130 2.02 17.06 4.43
C VAL A 130 1.76 16.52 5.84
N THR A 131 2.49 15.48 6.23
CA THR A 131 2.22 14.74 7.47
C THR A 131 3.49 14.58 8.29
N THR A 132 3.42 14.87 9.58
CA THR A 132 4.50 14.55 10.51
C THR A 132 4.44 13.06 10.87
N ILE A 133 5.58 12.39 10.77
CA ILE A 133 5.71 10.96 11.06
C ILE A 133 6.47 10.77 12.38
N PRO A 134 5.85 10.21 13.41
CA PRO A 134 6.58 9.81 14.62
C PRO A 134 7.50 8.62 14.32
N VAL A 135 8.71 8.64 14.88
CA VAL A 135 9.62 7.48 14.86
C VAL A 135 8.94 6.31 15.58
N GLY A 136 9.00 5.13 15.00
CA GLY A 136 8.37 3.91 15.51
C GLY A 136 6.88 3.77 15.18
N ALA A 137 6.19 4.80 14.67
CA ALA A 137 4.80 4.68 14.25
C ALA A 137 4.69 3.93 12.91
N THR A 138 3.73 3.02 12.82
CA THR A 138 3.38 2.35 11.56
C THR A 138 2.56 3.28 10.68
N ILE A 139 2.92 3.37 9.42
CA ILE A 139 2.23 4.20 8.42
C ILE A 139 1.74 3.30 7.31
N ALA A 140 0.45 3.38 6.98
CA ALA A 140 -0.12 2.73 5.82
C ALA A 140 -0.29 3.74 4.69
N PHE A 141 -0.07 3.27 3.46
CA PHE A 141 -0.18 4.05 2.24
C PHE A 141 -1.18 3.43 1.28
N VAL A 142 -1.82 4.30 0.51
CA VAL A 142 -2.55 3.96 -0.69
C VAL A 142 -2.19 4.97 -1.78
N THR A 143 -1.77 4.49 -2.94
CA THR A 143 -1.42 5.35 -4.08
C THR A 143 -1.99 4.77 -5.37
N LYS A 144 -2.14 5.65 -6.37
CA LYS A 144 -2.52 5.25 -7.73
C LYS A 144 -1.27 5.22 -8.59
N ASP A 145 -0.86 4.05 -9.02
CA ASP A 145 0.25 3.89 -9.95
C ASP A 145 -0.24 3.71 -11.38
N VAL A 146 0.55 4.23 -12.34
CA VAL A 146 0.28 4.05 -13.77
C VAL A 146 0.30 2.58 -14.18
N PHE A 147 1.09 1.75 -13.52
CA PHE A 147 1.11 0.30 -13.75
C PHE A 147 -0.16 -0.41 -13.29
N CYS A 148 -0.93 0.23 -12.39
CA CYS A 148 -2.21 -0.26 -11.93
C CYS A 148 -3.40 0.21 -12.79
N GLN A 149 -3.15 0.70 -13.98
CA GLN A 149 -4.16 1.13 -14.93
C GLN A 149 -4.24 0.11 -16.10
N PRO A 150 -4.99 -0.98 -15.98
CA PRO A 150 -5.33 -1.75 -17.16
C PRO A 150 -6.19 -0.88 -18.07
N SER A 151 -5.82 -0.80 -19.33
CA SER A 151 -6.47 -0.03 -20.38
C SER A 151 -7.97 0.17 -20.14
N ASN A 152 -8.36 1.38 -19.74
CA ASN A 152 -9.70 1.99 -19.80
C ASN A 152 -10.78 1.60 -18.78
N ILE A 153 -10.59 0.77 -17.75
CA ILE A 153 -11.76 0.34 -16.98
C ILE A 153 -11.70 0.64 -15.46
N SER A 154 -10.56 0.62 -14.82
CA SER A 154 -10.43 1.07 -13.43
C SER A 154 -8.97 1.29 -13.03
N THR A 155 -8.73 2.35 -12.26
CA THR A 155 -7.47 2.51 -11.55
C THR A 155 -7.53 1.69 -10.28
N TYR A 156 -6.69 0.67 -10.17
CA TYR A 156 -6.51 -0.03 -8.90
C TYR A 156 -5.52 0.73 -8.01
N ASP A 157 -5.74 0.64 -6.72
CA ASP A 157 -4.85 1.21 -5.73
C ASP A 157 -3.66 0.27 -5.47
N LEU A 158 -2.50 0.85 -5.18
CA LEU A 158 -1.33 0.15 -4.66
C LEU A 158 -1.23 0.44 -3.17
N TYR A 159 -0.92 -0.58 -2.37
CA TYR A 159 -0.85 -0.48 -0.92
C TYR A 159 0.55 -0.78 -0.40
N ALA A 160 0.93 -0.06 0.65
CA ALA A 160 2.21 -0.25 1.32
C ALA A 160 2.11 0.08 2.81
N LYS A 161 3.13 -0.31 3.58
CA LYS A 161 3.37 0.15 4.95
C LYS A 161 4.82 0.56 5.14
N MET A 162 5.09 1.47 6.07
CA MET A 162 6.42 1.90 6.44
C MET A 162 6.49 2.18 7.94
N VAL A 163 7.67 2.04 8.51
CA VAL A 163 8.01 2.56 9.83
C VAL A 163 9.36 3.27 9.76
N VAL A 164 9.45 4.44 10.37
CA VAL A 164 10.75 5.13 10.57
C VAL A 164 11.38 4.53 11.81
N ASP A 165 12.52 3.86 11.65
CA ASP A 165 13.24 3.23 12.76
C ASP A 165 14.14 4.22 13.50
N SER A 166 14.81 5.14 12.76
CA SER A 166 15.69 6.15 13.38
C SER A 166 15.94 7.35 12.46
N VAL A 167 16.42 8.43 13.06
CA VAL A 167 16.81 9.67 12.39
C VAL A 167 18.20 10.07 12.84
N HIS A 168 19.10 10.32 11.91
CA HIS A 168 20.43 10.85 12.15
C HIS A 168 20.47 12.31 11.73
N LEU A 169 20.44 13.22 12.69
CA LEU A 169 20.34 14.66 12.43
C LEU A 169 21.59 15.25 11.79
N ALA A 170 22.77 14.71 12.12
CA ALA A 170 24.05 15.22 11.64
C ALA A 170 24.21 15.13 10.11
N ASP A 171 23.80 14.03 9.51
CA ASP A 171 23.84 13.77 8.07
C ASP A 171 22.43 13.82 7.44
N ARG A 172 21.43 14.26 8.21
CA ARG A 172 20.03 14.39 7.81
C ARG A 172 19.48 13.12 7.17
N ALA A 173 19.83 11.97 7.73
CA ALA A 173 19.43 10.66 7.22
C ALA A 173 18.28 10.05 8.04
N ILE A 174 17.33 9.44 7.34
CA ILE A 174 16.17 8.75 7.88
C ILE A 174 16.32 7.28 7.49
N PHE A 175 16.23 6.39 8.47
CA PHE A 175 16.25 4.94 8.27
C PHE A 175 14.86 4.40 8.50
N ALA A 176 14.36 3.63 7.54
CA ALA A 176 12.99 3.12 7.59
C ALA A 176 12.93 1.71 7.01
N ARG A 177 11.97 0.91 7.50
CA ARG A 177 11.53 -0.34 6.85
C ARG A 177 10.25 -0.09 6.07
N ILE A 178 10.16 -0.65 4.89
CA ILE A 178 9.03 -0.52 3.99
C ILE A 178 8.60 -1.88 3.47
N VAL A 179 7.29 -2.08 3.32
CA VAL A 179 6.69 -3.24 2.67
C VAL A 179 5.66 -2.73 1.69
N ALA A 180 5.71 -3.18 0.45
CA ALA A 180 4.78 -2.80 -0.59
C ALA A 180 4.21 -4.02 -1.32
N ASP A 181 2.94 -3.98 -1.64
CA ASP A 181 2.30 -4.98 -2.47
C ASP A 181 2.29 -4.49 -3.94
N PRO A 182 3.08 -5.11 -4.84
CA PRO A 182 3.11 -4.72 -6.24
C PRO A 182 1.88 -5.17 -7.03
N ASN A 183 0.96 -5.92 -6.39
CA ASN A 183 -0.26 -6.39 -7.04
C ASN A 183 -1.38 -5.36 -6.86
N CYS A 184 -1.81 -4.77 -7.95
CA CYS A 184 -2.82 -3.71 -7.96
C CYS A 184 -4.16 -4.17 -7.39
N GLY A 185 -4.69 -3.43 -6.41
CA GLY A 185 -5.94 -3.73 -5.73
C GLY A 185 -5.82 -4.69 -4.55
N PHE A 186 -4.67 -5.30 -4.35
CA PHE A 186 -4.43 -6.19 -3.21
C PHE A 186 -3.88 -5.40 -2.01
N ARG A 187 -4.29 -5.79 -0.81
CA ARG A 187 -3.94 -5.10 0.44
C ARG A 187 -3.04 -5.90 1.37
N GLY A 188 -2.66 -7.10 0.97
CA GLY A 188 -1.79 -7.97 1.76
C GLY A 188 -0.38 -7.39 1.89
N LEU A 189 0.13 -7.27 3.12
CA LEU A 189 1.43 -6.67 3.43
C LEU A 189 2.33 -7.63 4.20
N VAL A 190 2.28 -8.91 3.85
CA VAL A 190 3.17 -9.95 4.40
C VAL A 190 4.29 -10.18 3.40
N PRO A 191 5.56 -9.89 3.76
CA PRO A 191 6.70 -10.07 2.87
C PRO A 191 6.79 -11.49 2.30
N ASP A 192 7.30 -11.60 1.08
CA ASP A 192 7.56 -12.84 0.33
C ASP A 192 6.32 -13.70 0.03
N LEU A 193 5.12 -13.26 0.41
CA LEU A 193 3.88 -13.94 0.06
C LEU A 193 3.22 -13.28 -1.15
N VAL A 194 2.63 -14.11 -2.01
CA VAL A 194 1.68 -13.66 -3.03
C VAL A 194 0.32 -13.50 -2.35
N PRO A 195 -0.27 -12.29 -2.33
CA PRO A 195 -1.54 -12.07 -1.65
C PRO A 195 -2.66 -12.97 -2.20
N ARG A 196 -3.57 -13.37 -1.32
CA ARG A 196 -4.80 -14.06 -1.70
C ARG A 196 -5.97 -13.11 -1.47
N HIS A 197 -7.00 -13.24 -2.31
CA HIS A 197 -8.26 -12.53 -2.13
C HIS A 197 -9.00 -13.00 -0.87
#